data_70b1fe01de4c4530e0d1715b93546ac4
#
_entry.id   70b1fe01de4c4530e0d1715b93546ac4
#
_cell.length_a   1.000
_cell.length_b   1.000
_cell.length_c   1.000
_cell.angle_alpha   90.00
_cell.angle_beta   90.00
_cell.angle_gamma   90.00
#
_symmetry.space_group_name_H-M   'P 1'
#
loop_
_entity.id
_entity.type
_entity.pdbx_description
1 polymer ?
#
loop_
_entity_poly.entity_id
_entity_poly.type
_entity_poly.pdbx_seq_one_letter_code
_entity_poly.pdbx_strand_id
1 'polypeptide(L)'
;MLSRSDRSAVEEVQIDGELCAIIISAEYDDLGIQFFTPNEFSQQIASMSYPSGKVIPAHTHNPVRREVFYTQEALFIRKGRLRVDFYSQEQEYRTSRVLSAGDVVLLIRGGHGFEVLQDLNMVEVKQGPYAGDMDKTRFSAVLPPKLKFD
;
A
#
# COMPACT_ATOMS: atom_id res chain seq x y z
N MET A 1 -8.20 16.14 11.06
CA MET A 1 -8.30 14.77 10.58
C MET A 1 -9.30 14.79 9.44
N LEU A 2 -8.87 14.59 8.20
CA LEU A 2 -9.78 14.57 7.04
C LEU A 2 -10.79 13.44 7.23
N SER A 3 -12.06 13.71 6.95
CA SER A 3 -13.09 12.69 6.98
C SER A 3 -12.84 11.70 5.83
N ARG A 4 -13.38 10.48 5.94
CA ARG A 4 -13.25 9.46 4.88
C ARG A 4 -13.79 9.94 3.54
N SER A 5 -14.76 10.86 3.55
CA SER A 5 -15.38 11.48 2.37
C SER A 5 -14.50 12.49 1.62
N ASP A 6 -13.38 12.91 2.21
CA ASP A 6 -12.51 13.94 1.63
C ASP A 6 -11.30 13.36 0.87
N ARG A 7 -11.20 12.02 0.78
CA ARG A 7 -10.11 11.35 0.07
C ARG A 7 -10.53 10.91 -1.32
N SER A 8 -9.57 10.97 -2.25
CA SER A 8 -9.69 10.24 -3.51
C SER A 8 -9.88 8.75 -3.23
N ALA A 9 -10.71 8.07 -4.00
CA ALA A 9 -10.92 6.63 -3.89
C ALA A 9 -9.63 5.82 -4.16
N VAL A 10 -8.69 6.40 -4.92
CA VAL A 10 -7.32 5.92 -5.10
C VAL A 10 -6.38 7.09 -4.86
N GLU A 11 -5.38 6.88 -4.02
CA GLU A 11 -4.42 7.92 -3.64
C GLU A 11 -2.99 7.42 -3.86
N GLU A 12 -2.18 8.24 -4.53
CA GLU A 12 -0.74 8.06 -4.63
C GLU A 12 -0.04 8.89 -3.56
N VAL A 13 0.81 8.25 -2.76
CA VAL A 13 1.69 8.94 -1.81
C VAL A 13 3.04 9.13 -2.48
N GLN A 14 3.35 10.38 -2.79
CA GLN A 14 4.63 10.76 -3.38
C GLN A 14 5.51 11.46 -2.36
N ILE A 15 6.80 11.11 -2.31
CA ILE A 15 7.80 11.71 -1.43
C ILE A 15 9.02 12.04 -2.28
N ASP A 16 9.41 13.31 -2.24
CA ASP A 16 10.56 13.83 -2.98
C ASP A 16 10.52 13.49 -4.49
N GLY A 17 9.29 13.47 -5.06
CA GLY A 17 9.04 13.17 -6.48
C GLY A 17 8.98 11.68 -6.82
N GLU A 18 9.09 10.78 -5.83
CA GLU A 18 8.99 9.33 -6.02
C GLU A 18 7.68 8.77 -5.48
N LEU A 19 7.08 7.84 -6.22
CA LEU A 19 5.89 7.11 -5.79
C LEU A 19 6.28 6.11 -4.69
N CYS A 20 5.82 6.38 -3.45
CA CYS A 20 6.14 5.59 -2.27
C CYS A 20 5.04 4.63 -1.85
N ALA A 21 3.79 4.98 -2.12
CA ALA A 21 2.66 4.08 -1.85
C ALA A 21 1.46 4.38 -2.74
N ILE A 22 0.61 3.38 -2.92
CA ILE A 22 -0.72 3.51 -3.53
C ILE A 22 -1.74 3.01 -2.51
N ILE A 23 -2.75 3.83 -2.20
CA ILE A 23 -3.84 3.48 -1.30
C ILE A 23 -5.12 3.36 -2.11
N ILE A 24 -5.81 2.23 -1.98
CA ILE A 24 -7.11 1.99 -2.57
C ILE A 24 -8.13 1.97 -1.44
N SER A 25 -9.07 2.93 -1.46
CA SER A 25 -10.15 3.00 -0.49
C SER A 25 -11.10 1.81 -0.64
N ALA A 26 -11.67 1.36 0.48
CA ALA A 26 -12.75 0.39 0.48
C ALA A 26 -13.98 0.85 -0.32
N GLU A 27 -14.09 2.13 -0.62
CA GLU A 27 -15.19 2.71 -1.39
C GLU A 27 -14.95 2.73 -2.90
N TYR A 28 -13.75 2.28 -3.36
CA TYR A 28 -13.47 2.16 -4.79
C TYR A 28 -14.24 0.97 -5.38
N ASP A 29 -15.13 1.23 -6.32
CA ASP A 29 -16.03 0.23 -6.90
C ASP A 29 -16.23 0.35 -8.42
N ASP A 30 -15.35 1.07 -9.12
CA ASP A 30 -15.41 1.19 -10.58
C ASP A 30 -15.45 -0.18 -11.26
N LEU A 31 -16.40 -0.35 -12.20
CA LEU A 31 -16.59 -1.60 -12.91
C LEU A 31 -15.43 -1.94 -13.83
N GLY A 32 -15.13 -3.23 -13.94
CA GLY A 32 -14.08 -3.79 -14.76
C GLY A 32 -12.78 -4.00 -13.99
N ILE A 33 -11.68 -3.99 -14.71
CA ILE A 33 -10.33 -4.09 -14.14
C ILE A 33 -9.58 -2.78 -14.33
N GLN A 34 -9.01 -2.27 -13.26
CA GLN A 34 -8.14 -1.10 -13.27
C GLN A 34 -6.83 -1.41 -12.53
N PHE A 35 -5.72 -1.37 -13.26
CA PHE A 35 -4.37 -1.42 -12.68
C PHE A 35 -3.92 -0.03 -12.27
N PHE A 36 -3.31 0.08 -11.09
CA PHE A 36 -2.84 1.36 -10.52
C PHE A 36 -1.31 1.48 -10.52
N THR A 37 -0.61 0.38 -10.76
CA THR A 37 0.85 0.35 -10.75
C THR A 37 1.42 0.54 -12.15
N PRO A 38 2.60 1.20 -12.30
CA PRO A 38 3.39 1.16 -13.52
C PRO A 38 3.70 -0.28 -13.95
N ASN A 39 3.73 -0.52 -15.27
CA ASN A 39 3.90 -1.86 -15.83
C ASN A 39 5.22 -2.54 -15.44
N GLU A 40 6.26 -1.75 -15.16
CA GLU A 40 7.60 -2.21 -14.79
C GLU A 40 7.71 -2.65 -13.31
N PHE A 41 6.71 -2.40 -12.50
CA PHE A 41 6.76 -2.79 -11.09
C PHE A 41 6.68 -4.31 -10.93
N SER A 42 7.47 -4.83 -10.00
CA SER A 42 7.53 -6.27 -9.68
C SER A 42 6.25 -6.80 -9.05
N GLN A 43 5.51 -5.95 -8.34
CA GLN A 43 4.15 -6.21 -7.88
C GLN A 43 3.17 -5.30 -8.61
N GLN A 44 2.11 -5.90 -9.13
CA GLN A 44 1.01 -5.19 -9.78
C GLN A 44 -0.20 -5.20 -8.84
N ILE A 45 -0.79 -4.04 -8.61
CA ILE A 45 -2.03 -3.92 -7.85
C ILE A 45 -3.15 -3.40 -8.75
N ALA A 46 -4.29 -4.07 -8.69
CA ALA A 46 -5.47 -3.71 -9.45
C ALA A 46 -6.74 -3.89 -8.62
N SER A 47 -7.77 -3.14 -8.94
CA SER A 47 -9.13 -3.43 -8.53
C SER A 47 -9.88 -4.14 -9.65
N MET A 48 -10.72 -5.09 -9.28
CA MET A 48 -11.60 -5.82 -10.19
C MET A 48 -13.01 -5.81 -9.62
N SER A 49 -13.96 -5.23 -10.36
CA SER A 49 -15.37 -5.22 -9.99
C SER A 49 -16.21 -5.69 -11.17
N TYR A 50 -16.97 -6.74 -10.97
CA TYR A 50 -17.78 -7.34 -12.02
C TYR A 50 -19.18 -7.69 -11.50
N PRO A 51 -20.23 -7.57 -12.36
CA PRO A 51 -21.56 -8.00 -11.99
C PRO A 51 -21.65 -9.54 -11.88
N SER A 52 -22.65 -10.00 -11.16
CA SER A 52 -22.95 -11.43 -11.05
C SER A 52 -23.10 -12.06 -12.45
N GLY A 53 -22.58 -13.28 -12.63
CA GLY A 53 -22.61 -14.01 -13.90
C GLY A 53 -21.44 -13.70 -14.84
N LYS A 54 -20.59 -12.73 -14.54
CA LYS A 54 -19.36 -12.53 -15.31
C LYS A 54 -18.45 -13.75 -15.18
N VAL A 55 -18.01 -14.28 -16.32
CA VAL A 55 -17.03 -15.37 -16.38
C VAL A 55 -15.67 -14.80 -16.78
N ILE A 56 -14.64 -15.09 -15.99
CA ILE A 56 -13.25 -14.88 -16.34
C ILE A 56 -12.70 -16.21 -16.85
N PRO A 57 -12.22 -16.31 -18.11
CA PRO A 57 -11.72 -17.57 -18.65
C PRO A 57 -10.59 -18.15 -17.78
N ALA A 58 -10.63 -19.47 -17.59
CA ALA A 58 -9.55 -20.19 -16.92
C ALA A 58 -8.24 -20.00 -17.69
N HIS A 59 -7.15 -19.74 -16.97
CA HIS A 59 -5.83 -19.53 -17.54
C HIS A 59 -4.71 -19.97 -16.59
N THR A 60 -3.53 -20.13 -17.15
CA THR A 60 -2.30 -20.38 -16.41
C THR A 60 -1.30 -19.29 -16.70
N HIS A 61 -0.47 -18.94 -15.71
CA HIS A 61 0.66 -18.04 -15.92
C HIS A 61 1.90 -18.82 -16.35
N ASN A 62 2.51 -18.39 -17.44
CA ASN A 62 3.76 -19.00 -17.89
C ASN A 62 4.92 -18.57 -16.99
N PRO A 63 5.93 -19.45 -16.78
CA PRO A 63 7.16 -19.05 -16.10
C PRO A 63 7.86 -17.93 -16.87
N VAL A 64 8.11 -16.82 -16.20
CA VAL A 64 8.84 -15.68 -16.75
C VAL A 64 9.90 -15.26 -15.73
N ARG A 65 11.16 -15.16 -16.20
CA ARG A 65 12.23 -14.64 -15.33
C ARG A 65 11.94 -13.17 -15.00
N ARG A 66 12.03 -12.85 -13.71
CA ARG A 66 11.89 -11.48 -13.19
C ARG A 66 13.09 -11.17 -12.30
N GLU A 67 13.49 -9.91 -12.30
CA GLU A 67 14.49 -9.38 -11.40
C GLU A 67 13.82 -8.37 -10.48
N VAL A 68 14.07 -8.49 -9.17
CA VAL A 68 13.40 -7.69 -8.14
C VAL A 68 14.46 -7.10 -7.22
N PHE A 69 14.47 -5.78 -7.10
CA PHE A 69 15.43 -5.05 -6.26
C PHE A 69 14.81 -4.51 -4.97
N TYR A 70 13.51 -4.25 -4.95
CA TYR A 70 12.83 -3.65 -3.82
C TYR A 70 11.84 -4.62 -3.20
N THR A 71 11.79 -4.63 -1.87
CA THR A 71 10.73 -5.31 -1.14
C THR A 71 9.49 -4.44 -1.14
N GLN A 72 8.46 -4.86 -1.85
CA GLN A 72 7.15 -4.22 -1.85
C GLN A 72 6.20 -5.04 -0.97
N GLU A 73 5.32 -4.33 -0.24
CA GLU A 73 4.37 -4.93 0.70
C GLU A 73 2.97 -4.42 0.40
N ALA A 74 2.01 -5.34 0.22
CA ALA A 74 0.59 -5.00 0.14
C ALA A 74 -0.09 -5.35 1.46
N LEU A 75 -0.77 -4.38 2.08
CA LEU A 75 -1.52 -4.56 3.31
C LEU A 75 -3.01 -4.43 3.04
N PHE A 76 -3.76 -5.42 3.51
CA PHE A 76 -5.21 -5.48 3.41
C PHE A 76 -5.80 -5.32 4.80
N ILE A 77 -6.45 -4.19 5.08
CA ILE A 77 -7.06 -3.92 6.39
C ILE A 77 -8.39 -4.65 6.49
N ARG A 78 -8.46 -5.67 7.33
CA ARG A 78 -9.67 -6.48 7.52
C ARG A 78 -10.56 -5.95 8.64
N LYS A 79 -9.94 -5.39 9.68
CA LYS A 79 -10.63 -4.84 10.86
C LYS A 79 -9.77 -3.76 11.50
N GLY A 80 -10.40 -2.75 12.09
CA GLY A 80 -9.74 -1.73 12.90
C GLY A 80 -9.22 -0.55 12.10
N ARG A 81 -8.25 0.16 12.68
CA ARG A 81 -7.66 1.36 12.09
C ARG A 81 -6.16 1.37 12.31
N LEU A 82 -5.44 1.69 11.24
CA LEU A 82 -3.99 1.76 11.19
C LEU A 82 -3.57 3.15 10.73
N ARG A 83 -2.66 3.80 11.45
CA ARG A 83 -1.93 4.94 10.91
C ARG A 83 -0.64 4.42 10.28
N VAL A 84 -0.39 4.84 9.05
CA VAL A 84 0.87 4.62 8.34
C VAL A 84 1.61 5.94 8.29
N ASP A 85 2.82 5.96 8.83
CA ASP A 85 3.73 7.11 8.78
C ASP A 85 4.77 6.86 7.69
N PHE A 86 4.95 7.83 6.79
CA PHE A 86 5.84 7.73 5.65
C PHE A 86 7.09 8.60 5.87
N TYR A 87 8.22 8.04 5.49
CA TYR A 87 9.54 8.65 5.65
C TYR A 87 10.28 8.66 4.31
N SER A 88 11.14 9.66 4.11
CA SER A 88 12.05 9.69 2.97
C SER A 88 13.10 8.57 3.06
N GLN A 89 13.93 8.44 2.03
CA GLN A 89 15.09 7.52 2.03
C GLN A 89 16.10 7.85 3.14
N GLU A 90 16.17 9.13 3.55
CA GLU A 90 17.02 9.62 4.65
C GLU A 90 16.37 9.44 6.03
N GLN A 91 15.24 8.69 6.10
CA GLN A 91 14.52 8.38 7.34
C GLN A 91 13.84 9.60 8.00
N GLU A 92 13.57 10.66 7.24
CA GLU A 92 12.87 11.84 7.71
C GLU A 92 11.36 11.70 7.49
N TYR A 93 10.57 12.05 8.53
CA TYR A 93 9.12 12.04 8.44
C TYR A 93 8.60 12.99 7.34
N ARG A 94 7.65 12.54 6.55
CA ARG A 94 7.02 13.32 5.49
C ARG A 94 5.52 13.50 5.71
N THR A 95 4.78 12.43 5.83
CA THR A 95 3.31 12.47 5.94
C THR A 95 2.77 11.21 6.60
N SER A 96 1.49 11.21 6.94
CA SER A 96 0.79 10.04 7.48
C SER A 96 -0.53 9.81 6.76
N ARG A 97 -1.01 8.56 6.80
CA ARG A 97 -2.37 8.21 6.36
C ARG A 97 -3.01 7.31 7.40
N VAL A 98 -4.32 7.42 7.55
CA VAL A 98 -5.10 6.50 8.39
C VAL A 98 -5.92 5.61 7.48
N LEU A 99 -5.70 4.31 7.60
CA LEU A 99 -6.42 3.26 6.90
C LEU A 99 -7.45 2.62 7.81
N SER A 100 -8.55 2.19 7.23
CA SER A 100 -9.67 1.54 7.92
C SER A 100 -10.01 0.22 7.24
N ALA A 101 -10.87 -0.58 7.85
CA ALA A 101 -11.32 -1.86 7.28
C ALA A 101 -11.78 -1.71 5.83
N GLY A 102 -11.28 -2.59 4.96
CA GLY A 102 -11.51 -2.62 3.52
C GLY A 102 -10.51 -1.81 2.69
N ASP A 103 -9.72 -0.93 3.30
CA ASP A 103 -8.65 -0.22 2.59
C ASP A 103 -7.48 -1.16 2.29
N VAL A 104 -6.82 -0.92 1.16
CA VAL A 104 -5.61 -1.63 0.74
C VAL A 104 -4.52 -0.60 0.50
N VAL A 105 -3.29 -0.88 0.93
CA VAL A 105 -2.11 -0.08 0.59
C VAL A 105 -1.03 -0.97 0.00
N LEU A 106 -0.44 -0.53 -1.11
CA LEU A 106 0.82 -1.05 -1.62
C LEU A 106 1.94 -0.09 -1.18
N LEU A 107 2.85 -0.58 -0.36
CA LEU A 107 4.09 0.10 0.03
C LEU A 107 5.17 -0.25 -0.99
N ILE A 108 5.73 0.77 -1.65
CA ILE A 108 6.58 0.60 -2.83
C ILE A 108 8.05 0.84 -2.47
N ARG A 109 8.33 1.96 -1.85
CA ARG A 109 9.67 2.39 -1.42
C ARG A 109 9.61 3.44 -0.32
N GLY A 110 10.78 3.87 0.15
CA GLY A 110 10.89 4.79 1.29
C GLY A 110 10.70 4.07 2.62
N GLY A 111 10.81 4.82 3.70
CA GLY A 111 10.55 4.31 5.04
C GLY A 111 9.06 4.36 5.38
N HIS A 112 8.62 3.40 6.17
CA HIS A 112 7.28 3.42 6.73
C HIS A 112 7.26 2.90 8.16
N GLY A 113 6.29 3.36 8.94
CA GLY A 113 6.01 2.90 10.29
C GLY A 113 4.52 2.83 10.53
N PHE A 114 4.11 2.09 11.54
CA PHE A 114 2.71 1.86 11.83
C PHE A 114 2.37 2.17 13.29
N GLU A 115 1.19 2.77 13.49
CA GLU A 115 0.55 2.85 14.80
C GLU A 115 -0.87 2.29 14.71
N VAL A 116 -1.17 1.32 15.58
CA VAL A 116 -2.51 0.73 15.68
C VAL A 116 -3.38 1.69 16.48
N LEU A 117 -4.37 2.30 15.82
CA LEU A 117 -5.30 3.26 16.44
C LEU A 117 -6.56 2.59 17.00
N GLN A 118 -6.90 1.41 16.49
CA GLN A 118 -8.03 0.60 16.92
C GLN A 118 -7.71 -0.86 16.63
N ASP A 119 -8.16 -1.78 17.49
CA ASP A 119 -7.88 -3.23 17.38
C ASP A 119 -7.84 -3.69 15.91
N LEU A 120 -6.67 -4.14 15.49
CA LEU A 120 -6.33 -4.33 14.09
C LEU A 120 -6.27 -5.81 13.72
N ASN A 121 -6.82 -6.15 12.57
CA ASN A 121 -6.52 -7.36 11.82
C ASN A 121 -6.25 -6.99 10.36
N MET A 122 -5.09 -7.35 9.85
CA MET A 122 -4.69 -7.12 8.46
C MET A 122 -3.95 -8.33 7.91
N VAL A 123 -3.94 -8.44 6.59
CA VAL A 123 -3.14 -9.43 5.85
C VAL A 123 -2.06 -8.69 5.10
N GLU A 124 -0.83 -9.18 5.17
CA GLU A 124 0.31 -8.70 4.42
C GLU A 124 0.67 -9.69 3.30
N VAL A 125 0.90 -9.18 2.11
CA VAL A 125 1.57 -9.88 1.01
C VAL A 125 2.86 -9.13 0.73
N LYS A 126 3.99 -9.79 0.91
CA LYS A 126 5.31 -9.19 0.78
C LYS A 126 6.14 -9.91 -0.27
N GLN A 127 7.00 -9.14 -0.97
CA GLN A 127 7.98 -9.71 -1.88
C GLN A 127 8.85 -10.74 -1.16
N GLY A 128 8.92 -11.94 -1.70
CA GLY A 128 9.85 -13.00 -1.31
C GLY A 128 10.98 -13.16 -2.32
N PRO A 129 11.88 -14.13 -2.09
CA PRO A 129 11.96 -15.01 -0.91
C PRO A 129 12.41 -14.26 0.36
N TYR A 130 12.18 -14.85 1.53
CA TYR A 130 12.57 -14.25 2.81
C TYR A 130 14.07 -14.06 2.91
N ALA A 131 14.51 -12.83 3.13
CA ALA A 131 15.92 -12.44 3.18
C ALA A 131 16.44 -12.13 4.61
N GLY A 132 15.63 -12.38 5.64
CA GLY A 132 16.02 -12.13 7.02
C GLY A 132 16.28 -10.65 7.32
N ASP A 133 17.32 -10.40 8.12
CA ASP A 133 17.70 -9.04 8.54
C ASP A 133 18.32 -8.18 7.41
N MET A 134 18.66 -8.78 6.27
CA MET A 134 19.13 -8.04 5.09
C MET A 134 18.00 -7.27 4.38
N ASP A 135 16.75 -7.63 4.64
CA ASP A 135 15.59 -7.05 3.96
C ASP A 135 15.26 -5.63 4.42
N LYS A 136 15.61 -5.27 5.66
CA LYS A 136 15.23 -3.99 6.24
C LYS A 136 16.23 -3.43 7.25
N THR A 137 16.28 -2.13 7.32
CA THR A 137 16.99 -1.38 8.38
C THR A 137 15.95 -0.71 9.28
N ARG A 138 15.93 -1.06 10.57
CA ARG A 138 15.11 -0.36 11.56
C ARG A 138 15.78 0.94 11.99
N PHE A 139 15.00 1.97 12.21
CA PHE A 139 15.48 3.26 12.70
C PHE A 139 14.54 3.84 13.76
N SER A 140 15.09 4.72 14.60
CA SER A 140 14.30 5.46 15.59
C SER A 140 13.61 6.63 14.90
N ALA A 141 12.32 6.48 14.65
CA ALA A 141 11.51 7.50 14.01
C ALA A 141 11.28 8.69 14.94
N VAL A 142 11.43 9.91 14.42
CA VAL A 142 11.06 11.15 15.11
C VAL A 142 9.82 11.71 14.43
N LEU A 143 8.70 11.68 15.13
CA LEU A 143 7.46 12.27 14.66
C LEU A 143 7.39 13.75 15.10
N PRO A 144 6.86 14.64 14.25
CA PRO A 144 6.64 16.03 14.62
C PRO A 144 5.47 16.12 15.63
N PRO A 145 5.41 17.21 16.44
CA PRO A 145 4.30 17.42 17.38
C PRO A 145 2.91 17.43 16.71
N LYS A 146 2.87 17.80 15.43
CA LYS A 146 1.66 17.77 14.60
C LYS A 146 1.95 16.96 13.33
N LEU A 147 1.21 15.88 13.16
CA LEU A 147 1.29 15.03 11.96
C LEU A 147 0.67 15.72 10.75
N LYS A 148 1.19 15.41 9.56
CA LYS A 148 0.68 15.84 8.27
C LYS A 148 -0.14 14.71 7.66
N PHE A 149 -1.28 15.05 7.06
CA PHE A 149 -2.20 14.09 6.43
C PHE A 149 -2.55 14.49 4.98
N ASP A 150 -1.71 15.30 4.39
CA ASP A 150 -1.80 15.86 3.03
C ASP A 150 -0.72 15.29 2.10
#